data_007b8ce9778b84bdf3824e328feb3115
#
_entry.id   007b8ce9778b84bdf3824e328feb3115
#
_cell.length_a   1.000
_cell.length_b   1.000
_cell.length_c   1.000
_cell.angle_alpha   90.00
_cell.angle_beta   90.00
_cell.angle_gamma   90.00
#
_symmetry.space_group_name_H-M   'P 1'
#
loop_
_entity.id
_entity.type
_entity.pdbx_description
1 polymer ?
#
loop_
_entity_poly.entity_id
_entity_poly.type
_entity_poly.pdbx_seq_one_letter_code
_entity_poly.pdbx_strand_id
1 'polypeptide(L)'
;MAKEGKKPIGKIVLGVIVVLVIVGAVGSMGGNSTDSSASDSAKPAEATQQAEEQKEPQEPYIIADEAEDTSSQFAYKITGTLTNNTDKEKSYIQIEYVLYDADGNQVGTALANTNHLKAGGSWKFEALGTVSPDQVASWGRSDVSGF
;
A
#
# COMPACT_ATOMS: atom_id res chain seq x y z
N MET A 1 -4.85 46.33 10.94
CA MET A 1 -5.63 45.30 10.17
C MET A 1 -4.82 44.02 10.20
N ALA A 2 -5.21 43.09 11.03
CA ALA A 2 -4.48 41.84 11.24
C ALA A 2 -4.86 40.83 10.15
N LYS A 3 -3.89 40.26 9.43
CA LYS A 3 -4.07 39.15 8.51
C LYS A 3 -4.16 37.84 9.32
N GLU A 4 -5.34 37.26 9.38
CA GLU A 4 -5.51 35.92 9.92
C GLU A 4 -4.88 34.90 8.96
N GLY A 5 -3.89 34.18 9.45
CA GLY A 5 -3.28 33.07 8.75
C GLY A 5 -4.21 31.85 8.79
N LYS A 6 -4.65 31.40 7.62
CA LYS A 6 -5.33 30.11 7.46
C LYS A 6 -4.37 28.99 7.78
N LYS A 7 -4.69 28.19 8.82
CA LYS A 7 -3.97 26.97 9.17
C LYS A 7 -4.36 25.87 8.19
N PRO A 8 -3.41 25.09 7.64
CA PRO A 8 -3.73 23.92 6.84
C PRO A 8 -4.30 22.83 7.75
N ILE A 9 -5.53 22.44 7.50
CA ILE A 9 -6.16 21.28 8.16
C ILE A 9 -5.83 20.04 7.30
N GLY A 10 -4.67 19.47 7.53
CA GLY A 10 -4.35 18.13 7.05
C GLY A 10 -5.13 17.11 7.86
N LYS A 11 -6.23 16.61 7.34
CA LYS A 11 -6.91 15.46 7.93
C LYS A 11 -6.22 14.17 7.46
N ILE A 12 -5.31 13.68 8.28
CA ILE A 12 -4.80 12.31 8.17
C ILE A 12 -5.93 11.39 8.58
N VAL A 13 -6.56 10.73 7.62
CA VAL A 13 -7.47 9.61 7.91
C VAL A 13 -6.63 8.34 7.96
N LEU A 14 -6.19 8.01 9.17
CA LEU A 14 -5.56 6.73 9.46
C LEU A 14 -6.68 5.67 9.55
N GLY A 15 -6.97 4.99 8.46
CA GLY A 15 -7.87 3.84 8.45
C GLY A 15 -7.18 2.60 9.01
N VAL A 16 -7.29 2.37 10.32
CA VAL A 16 -6.90 1.10 10.93
C VAL A 16 -8.02 0.09 10.67
N ILE A 17 -7.82 -0.81 9.72
CA ILE A 17 -8.69 -1.98 9.55
C ILE A 17 -8.17 -3.07 10.50
N VAL A 18 -8.86 -3.24 11.62
CA VAL A 18 -8.65 -4.39 12.51
C VAL A 18 -9.44 -5.56 11.95
N VAL A 19 -8.76 -6.50 11.31
CA VAL A 19 -9.35 -7.79 10.93
C VAL A 19 -9.29 -8.72 12.15
N LEU A 20 -10.44 -8.95 12.78
CA LEU A 20 -10.61 -9.89 13.86
C LEU A 20 -10.84 -11.27 13.25
N VAL A 21 -9.80 -12.11 13.26
CA VAL A 21 -9.94 -13.53 12.89
C VAL A 21 -10.43 -14.30 14.11
N ILE A 22 -11.69 -14.72 14.07
CA ILE A 22 -12.27 -15.64 15.07
C ILE A 22 -11.90 -17.07 14.65
N VAL A 23 -10.97 -17.68 15.39
CA VAL A 23 -10.71 -19.11 15.30
C VAL A 23 -11.76 -19.83 16.10
N GLY A 24 -12.74 -20.44 15.41
CA GLY A 24 -13.72 -21.35 16.01
C GLY A 24 -13.12 -22.74 16.22
N ALA A 25 -12.87 -23.10 17.46
CA ALA A 25 -12.60 -24.49 17.85
C ALA A 25 -13.91 -25.26 17.91
N VAL A 26 -14.08 -26.27 17.05
CA VAL A 26 -15.14 -27.26 17.20
C VAL A 26 -14.54 -28.52 17.78
N GLY A 27 -14.83 -28.78 19.03
CA GLY A 27 -14.62 -30.07 19.66
C GLY A 27 -15.71 -31.04 19.24
N SER A 28 -15.34 -32.25 18.88
CA SER A 28 -16.27 -33.39 18.81
C SER A 28 -15.74 -34.57 19.59
N MET A 29 -16.52 -34.93 20.56
CA MET A 29 -16.39 -36.12 21.44
C MET A 29 -16.96 -37.38 20.78
N GLY A 30 -16.39 -38.49 21.16
CA GLY A 30 -17.06 -39.81 21.15
C GLY A 30 -16.42 -40.79 20.20
N GLY A 31 -15.89 -41.91 20.61
CA GLY A 31 -16.20 -42.90 21.56
C GLY A 31 -15.85 -44.27 21.02
N ASN A 32 -14.98 -44.94 21.72
CA ASN A 32 -15.02 -46.36 22.06
C ASN A 32 -14.59 -47.48 21.09
N SER A 33 -13.58 -48.18 21.53
CA SER A 33 -13.39 -49.64 21.67
C SER A 33 -12.67 -50.47 20.62
N THR A 34 -11.58 -51.05 21.15
CA THR A 34 -11.07 -52.45 21.11
C THR A 34 -10.50 -52.97 19.80
N ASP A 35 -9.34 -53.43 19.83
CA ASP A 35 -8.55 -54.53 20.30
C ASP A 35 -7.51 -55.05 19.29
N SER A 36 -6.36 -55.39 19.80
CA SER A 36 -5.40 -56.42 19.38
C SER A 36 -4.47 -56.29 18.18
N SER A 37 -3.23 -56.21 18.57
CA SER A 37 -2.09 -57.07 18.26
C SER A 37 -1.21 -56.79 17.07
N ALA A 38 0.05 -56.60 17.45
CA ALA A 38 1.31 -57.15 16.88
C ALA A 38 2.05 -56.36 15.79
N SER A 39 3.13 -55.76 16.28
CA SER A 39 4.52 -55.91 15.80
C SER A 39 4.79 -55.70 14.30
N ASP A 40 5.48 -54.61 13.95
CA ASP A 40 6.90 -54.73 13.53
C ASP A 40 7.51 -53.36 13.25
N SER A 41 8.77 -53.26 13.48
CA SER A 41 9.68 -52.12 13.38
C SER A 41 9.70 -51.46 12.03
N ALA A 42 9.50 -50.15 11.99
CA ALA A 42 10.13 -49.27 11.01
C ALA A 42 10.24 -47.84 11.54
N LYS A 43 11.46 -47.39 11.64
CA LYS A 43 12.06 -46.11 11.88
C LYS A 43 11.21 -44.90 11.46
N PRO A 44 11.02 -43.89 12.32
CA PRO A 44 10.38 -42.63 11.89
C PRO A 44 11.33 -41.84 11.00
N ALA A 45 10.92 -41.61 9.77
CA ALA A 45 11.49 -40.55 8.97
C ALA A 45 11.02 -39.20 9.54
N GLU A 46 11.95 -38.39 9.97
CA GLU A 46 11.74 -37.00 10.31
C GLU A 46 11.14 -36.27 9.09
N ALA A 47 9.86 -36.08 9.11
CA ALA A 47 9.22 -35.11 8.25
C ALA A 47 9.53 -33.72 8.83
N THR A 48 10.54 -33.08 8.31
CA THR A 48 10.79 -31.66 8.49
C THR A 48 9.55 -30.92 7.94
N GLN A 49 8.64 -30.57 8.82
CA GLN A 49 7.63 -29.58 8.52
C GLN A 49 8.35 -28.23 8.41
N GLN A 50 8.69 -27.87 7.18
CA GLN A 50 8.94 -26.47 6.85
C GLN A 50 7.65 -25.74 7.16
N ALA A 51 7.66 -24.99 8.26
CA ALA A 51 6.69 -23.94 8.48
C ALA A 51 6.87 -22.95 7.30
N GLU A 52 5.99 -23.02 6.33
CA GLU A 52 5.78 -21.92 5.40
C GLU A 52 5.35 -20.73 6.27
N GLU A 53 6.29 -19.87 6.54
CA GLU A 53 6.06 -18.56 7.11
C GLU A 53 5.12 -17.84 6.13
N GLN A 54 3.85 -17.76 6.52
CA GLN A 54 2.80 -17.10 5.77
C GLN A 54 3.14 -15.60 5.80
N LYS A 55 3.94 -15.17 4.81
CA LYS A 55 4.32 -13.79 4.61
C LYS A 55 3.02 -13.02 4.38
N GLU A 56 2.64 -12.18 5.33
CA GLU A 56 1.53 -11.24 5.15
C GLU A 56 1.68 -10.51 3.81
N PRO A 57 0.58 -10.22 3.08
CA PRO A 57 0.65 -9.52 1.81
C PRO A 57 1.30 -8.15 2.03
N GLN A 58 2.57 -8.03 1.71
CA GLN A 58 3.28 -6.75 1.76
C GLN A 58 2.85 -5.92 0.56
N GLU A 59 2.49 -4.66 0.80
CA GLU A 59 2.23 -3.73 -0.29
C GLU A 59 3.46 -3.64 -1.20
N PRO A 60 3.29 -3.80 -2.53
CA PRO A 60 4.41 -3.85 -3.47
C PRO A 60 5.15 -2.52 -3.58
N TYR A 61 4.49 -1.42 -3.22
CA TYR A 61 5.06 -0.08 -3.22
C TYR A 61 4.74 0.64 -1.92
N ILE A 62 5.77 1.20 -1.28
CA ILE A 62 5.62 2.05 -0.11
C ILE A 62 5.78 3.50 -0.58
N ILE A 63 4.81 4.35 -0.27
CA ILE A 63 4.87 5.77 -0.60
C ILE A 63 4.87 6.57 0.69
N ALA A 64 5.81 7.51 0.78
CA ALA A 64 6.02 8.37 1.93
C ALA A 64 6.25 9.83 1.50
N ASP A 65 6.09 10.75 2.46
CA ASP A 65 6.40 12.17 2.30
C ASP A 65 5.63 12.85 1.17
N GLU A 66 4.37 12.41 0.93
CA GLU A 66 3.51 13.02 -0.07
C GLU A 66 3.16 14.46 0.33
N ALA A 67 3.45 15.41 -0.56
CA ALA A 67 3.18 16.82 -0.34
C ALA A 67 2.82 17.52 -1.65
N GLU A 68 1.92 18.51 -1.56
CA GLU A 68 1.64 19.40 -2.68
C GLU A 68 2.75 20.44 -2.87
N ASP A 69 3.07 20.76 -4.11
CA ASP A 69 3.92 21.88 -4.49
C ASP A 69 3.15 22.80 -5.46
N THR A 70 2.72 23.93 -4.92
CA THR A 70 1.95 24.97 -5.64
C THR A 70 2.82 26.15 -6.05
N SER A 71 4.13 25.99 -6.11
CA SER A 71 5.08 27.04 -6.52
C SER A 71 4.93 27.48 -7.97
N SER A 72 4.40 26.60 -8.83
CA SER A 72 4.07 26.91 -10.22
C SER A 72 2.68 27.52 -10.34
N GLN A 73 2.52 28.51 -11.21
CA GLN A 73 1.22 29.11 -11.52
C GLN A 73 0.42 28.30 -12.57
N PHE A 74 1.08 27.38 -13.26
CA PHE A 74 0.51 26.71 -14.44
C PHE A 74 0.30 25.20 -14.23
N ALA A 75 0.85 24.63 -13.16
CA ALA A 75 0.82 23.21 -12.96
C ALA A 75 0.72 22.89 -11.44
N TYR A 76 -0.19 22.02 -11.10
CA TYR A 76 -0.25 21.43 -9.77
C TYR A 76 0.71 20.27 -9.69
N LYS A 77 1.50 20.20 -8.62
CA LYS A 77 2.50 19.15 -8.44
C LYS A 77 2.30 18.45 -7.12
N ILE A 78 2.56 17.14 -7.11
CA ILE A 78 2.61 16.33 -5.90
C ILE A 78 3.97 15.65 -5.87
N THR A 79 4.70 15.86 -4.78
CA THR A 79 6.01 15.26 -4.55
C THR A 79 5.93 14.17 -3.51
N GLY A 80 6.90 13.25 -3.51
CA GLY A 80 6.99 12.20 -2.50
C GLY A 80 8.14 11.24 -2.79
N THR A 81 8.18 10.15 -2.03
CA THR A 81 9.16 9.09 -2.19
C THR A 81 8.43 7.76 -2.34
N LEU A 82 8.67 7.04 -3.45
CA LEU A 82 8.21 5.67 -3.66
C LEU A 82 9.37 4.70 -3.45
N THR A 83 9.14 3.64 -2.68
CA THR A 83 10.07 2.51 -2.52
C THR A 83 9.47 1.26 -3.16
N ASN A 84 10.22 0.60 -4.03
CA ASN A 84 9.88 -0.70 -4.58
C ASN A 84 10.08 -1.78 -3.51
N ASN A 85 9.00 -2.18 -2.85
CA ASN A 85 9.01 -3.16 -1.75
C ASN A 85 8.93 -4.62 -2.25
N THR A 86 9.14 -4.84 -3.55
CA THR A 86 9.20 -6.18 -4.13
C THR A 86 10.64 -6.69 -4.18
N ASP A 87 10.79 -7.98 -4.41
CA ASP A 87 12.09 -8.68 -4.56
C ASP A 87 12.68 -8.58 -5.97
N LYS A 88 12.02 -7.84 -6.88
CA LYS A 88 12.42 -7.71 -8.29
C LYS A 88 12.51 -6.25 -8.72
N GLU A 89 13.39 -6.01 -9.68
CA GLU A 89 13.41 -4.74 -10.40
C GLU A 89 12.10 -4.55 -11.17
N LYS A 90 11.59 -3.32 -11.15
CA LYS A 90 10.46 -2.89 -11.96
C LYS A 90 10.97 -2.11 -13.16
N SER A 91 10.66 -2.60 -14.36
CA SER A 91 11.07 -1.92 -15.60
C SER A 91 10.34 -0.60 -15.83
N TYR A 92 9.15 -0.45 -15.26
CA TYR A 92 8.34 0.76 -15.28
C TYR A 92 7.47 0.84 -14.02
N ILE A 93 7.34 2.05 -13.45
CA ILE A 93 6.38 2.34 -12.37
C ILE A 93 5.69 3.65 -12.72
N GLN A 94 4.37 3.72 -12.47
CA GLN A 94 3.55 4.92 -12.59
C GLN A 94 2.75 5.13 -11.32
N ILE A 95 2.64 6.40 -10.93
CA ILE A 95 1.74 6.86 -9.85
C ILE A 95 0.74 7.81 -10.48
N GLU A 96 -0.54 7.66 -10.13
CA GLU A 96 -1.62 8.54 -10.54
C GLU A 96 -2.34 9.14 -9.34
N TYR A 97 -2.61 10.43 -9.42
CA TYR A 97 -3.42 11.20 -8.48
C TYR A 97 -4.60 11.82 -9.20
N VAL A 98 -5.74 11.86 -8.52
CA VAL A 98 -6.94 12.60 -8.95
C VAL A 98 -6.97 13.92 -8.21
N LEU A 99 -7.24 15.00 -8.93
CA LEU A 99 -7.31 16.36 -8.43
C LEU A 99 -8.78 16.82 -8.40
N TYR A 100 -9.18 17.44 -7.30
CA TYR A 100 -10.57 17.84 -7.04
C TYR A 100 -10.65 19.34 -6.73
N ASP A 101 -11.74 19.98 -7.18
CA ASP A 101 -12.10 21.34 -6.80
C ASP A 101 -12.72 21.41 -5.38
N ALA A 102 -13.17 22.61 -4.99
CA ALA A 102 -13.78 22.86 -3.70
C ALA A 102 -15.17 22.19 -3.54
N ASP A 103 -15.84 21.88 -4.64
CA ASP A 103 -17.13 21.22 -4.67
C ASP A 103 -17.00 19.69 -4.73
N GLY A 104 -15.75 19.17 -4.83
CA GLY A 104 -15.44 17.75 -4.90
C GLY A 104 -15.52 17.16 -6.29
N ASN A 105 -15.62 17.99 -7.34
CA ASN A 105 -15.58 17.50 -8.71
C ASN A 105 -14.12 17.25 -9.13
N GLN A 106 -13.91 16.21 -9.93
CA GLN A 106 -12.61 15.96 -10.53
C GLN A 106 -12.30 17.02 -11.58
N VAL A 107 -11.18 17.73 -11.39
CA VAL A 107 -10.70 18.78 -12.32
C VAL A 107 -9.50 18.34 -13.13
N GLY A 108 -8.83 17.24 -12.74
CA GLY A 108 -7.70 16.70 -13.48
C GLY A 108 -7.05 15.50 -12.81
N THR A 109 -5.92 15.10 -13.38
CA THR A 109 -5.04 14.09 -12.81
C THR A 109 -3.60 14.60 -12.76
N ALA A 110 -2.80 14.09 -11.83
CA ALA A 110 -1.35 14.31 -11.82
C ALA A 110 -0.64 12.96 -11.92
N LEU A 111 0.39 12.88 -12.75
CA LEU A 111 1.11 11.65 -13.06
C LEU A 111 2.60 11.80 -12.81
N ALA A 112 3.19 10.73 -12.26
CA ALA A 112 4.64 10.55 -12.20
C ALA A 112 4.99 9.15 -12.70
N ASN A 113 6.13 8.99 -13.35
CA ASN A 113 6.63 7.67 -13.74
C ASN A 113 8.15 7.60 -13.68
N THR A 114 8.66 6.38 -13.54
CA THR A 114 10.09 6.08 -13.61
C THR A 114 10.33 4.73 -14.27
N ASN A 115 11.56 4.49 -14.68
CA ASN A 115 12.00 3.22 -15.26
C ASN A 115 13.09 2.60 -14.38
N HIS A 116 13.20 1.27 -14.44
CA HIS A 116 14.30 0.51 -13.86
C HIS A 116 14.54 0.77 -12.35
N LEU A 117 13.47 0.73 -11.55
CA LEU A 117 13.61 0.83 -10.11
C LEU A 117 13.91 -0.55 -9.51
N LYS A 118 15.13 -0.71 -8.99
CA LYS A 118 15.61 -1.97 -8.40
C LYS A 118 14.77 -2.40 -7.20
N ALA A 119 14.81 -3.68 -6.87
CA ALA A 119 14.28 -4.22 -5.63
C ALA A 119 14.82 -3.44 -4.41
N GLY A 120 13.93 -3.00 -3.52
CA GLY A 120 14.26 -2.17 -2.36
C GLY A 120 14.73 -0.74 -2.71
N GLY A 121 14.78 -0.37 -3.98
CA GLY A 121 15.17 0.96 -4.43
C GLY A 121 14.10 2.01 -4.13
N SER A 122 14.52 3.26 -3.88
CA SER A 122 13.62 4.39 -3.67
C SER A 122 13.77 5.44 -4.76
N TRP A 123 12.65 6.05 -5.11
CA TRP A 123 12.55 7.09 -6.12
C TRP A 123 11.80 8.29 -5.56
N LYS A 124 12.44 9.48 -5.59
CA LYS A 124 11.76 10.74 -5.31
C LYS A 124 11.02 11.16 -6.55
N PHE A 125 9.70 11.26 -6.46
CA PHE A 125 8.86 11.59 -7.60
C PHE A 125 8.30 13.00 -7.52
N GLU A 126 7.95 13.53 -8.67
CA GLU A 126 7.13 14.72 -8.87
C GLU A 126 6.03 14.35 -9.86
N ALA A 127 4.80 14.22 -9.37
CA ALA A 127 3.63 14.00 -10.18
C ALA A 127 3.10 15.34 -10.67
N LEU A 128 2.95 15.46 -11.99
CA LEU A 128 2.57 16.69 -12.66
C LEU A 128 1.11 16.64 -13.11
N GLY A 129 0.30 17.58 -12.62
CA GLY A 129 -1.05 17.86 -13.10
C GLY A 129 -1.05 19.08 -14.04
N THR A 130 -1.88 19.01 -15.06
CA THR A 130 -1.97 20.06 -16.10
C THR A 130 -2.98 21.16 -15.77
N VAL A 131 -3.49 21.18 -14.55
CA VAL A 131 -4.42 22.20 -14.03
C VAL A 131 -3.67 23.22 -13.18
N SER A 132 -4.18 24.44 -13.14
CA SER A 132 -3.62 25.50 -12.29
C SER A 132 -3.89 25.18 -10.80
N PRO A 133 -2.98 25.51 -9.88
CA PRO A 133 -3.14 25.23 -8.46
C PRO A 133 -4.38 25.87 -7.82
N ASP A 134 -4.84 27.00 -8.33
CA ASP A 134 -6.04 27.69 -7.87
C ASP A 134 -7.34 26.93 -8.13
N GLN A 135 -7.32 25.95 -9.04
CA GLN A 135 -8.46 25.08 -9.36
C GLN A 135 -8.53 23.84 -8.47
N VAL A 136 -7.48 23.55 -7.71
CA VAL A 136 -7.37 22.32 -6.92
C VAL A 136 -7.54 22.64 -5.43
N ALA A 137 -8.54 22.04 -4.81
CA ALA A 137 -8.79 22.15 -3.37
C ALA A 137 -8.33 20.92 -2.60
N SER A 138 -8.26 19.74 -3.26
CA SER A 138 -7.80 18.49 -2.66
C SER A 138 -7.30 17.52 -3.74
N TRP A 139 -6.60 16.50 -3.30
CA TRP A 139 -6.11 15.41 -4.16
C TRP A 139 -6.14 14.06 -3.43
N GLY A 140 -6.16 12.99 -4.20
CA GLY A 140 -6.08 11.63 -3.71
C GLY A 140 -5.30 10.75 -4.67
N ARG A 141 -4.50 9.82 -4.12
CA ARG A 141 -3.82 8.82 -4.94
C ARG A 141 -4.83 7.81 -5.47
N SER A 142 -4.86 7.65 -6.78
CA SER A 142 -5.78 6.77 -7.50
C SER A 142 -5.17 5.40 -7.76
N ASP A 143 -3.93 5.36 -8.24
CA ASP A 143 -3.26 4.12 -8.63
C ASP A 143 -1.75 4.19 -8.47
N VAL A 144 -1.16 3.01 -8.22
CA VAL A 144 0.28 2.77 -8.33
C VAL A 144 0.48 1.45 -9.04
N SER A 145 0.95 1.51 -10.26
CA SER A 145 1.17 0.34 -11.10
C SER A 145 2.64 0.20 -11.53
N GLY A 146 3.07 -1.04 -11.79
CA GLY A 146 4.43 -1.31 -12.24
C GLY A 146 4.63 -2.75 -12.69
N PHE A 147 5.52 -2.98 -13.67
CA PHE A 147 5.83 -4.28 -14.26
C PHE A 147 7.32 -4.49 -14.48
#